data_2e3491f8f998ea24f76df8e9a6c1fdd2
#
_entry.id   2e3491f8f998ea24f76df8e9a6c1fdd2
#
_cell.length_a   1.000
_cell.length_b   1.000
_cell.length_c   1.000
_cell.angle_alpha   90.00
_cell.angle_beta   90.00
_cell.angle_gamma   90.00
#
_symmetry.space_group_name_H-M   'P 1'
#
loop_
_entity.id
_entity.type
_entity.pdbx_description
1 polymer ?
#
loop_
_entity_poly.entity_id
_entity_poly.type
_entity_poly.pdbx_seq_one_letter_code
_entity_poly.pdbx_strand_id
1 'polypeptide(L)'
;MKAKALVIGNAKYGIKPLDNAVNDAEDIAEVLLRLGFDTTKIIDSTAVEQDKQITDFATNLDDYDIGLFYFAGHGFQKKNENFLGAIDTDFQDEDHAKYTSFPINMLLSYFDKAKNNTNIIILDACREILDKKSWSRSVQNEGLAPIFAPKGTLIAYATSPGQTASDGTGNRNGLYTNALLQHITVENIPIEEMFKRVRNSVYAFSKGNQISWEHTSLTGTFYFNSGQLTHSKDIEYSSEAINDNLYSENTNTLTDSIIKDLKQYNWYVQNPAIDKIHLIDPLSIDKNKLFILGRNILQSACGSSASAIEFMENLQNSIEKFNVENKNHVLNGMIYETFFNSYGSFRQDRLKDCYLEEIYSLLENNDYSESSKFLSQVLLPYKDLVFYIPSLNTNGISIDLQFSKNQENKKLELKNMKYEGNEILVKKDDMWGGTPEKTVYRSIEFQNLHKMISREIGVPENKLTLNSNMKIVADRIIDYPEYHSIMK
;
A
#
# COMPACT_ATOMS: atom_id res chain seq x y z
N MET A 1 12.95 8.24 3.60
CA MET A 1 12.31 8.71 4.85
C MET A 1 12.55 7.67 5.93
N LYS A 2 13.16 8.05 7.07
CA LYS A 2 13.38 7.14 8.20
C LYS A 2 12.22 7.30 9.18
N ALA A 3 11.58 6.22 9.57
CA ALA A 3 10.44 6.22 10.48
C ALA A 3 10.71 5.33 11.69
N LYS A 4 10.41 5.84 12.89
CA LYS A 4 10.52 5.10 14.15
C LYS A 4 9.17 4.96 14.82
N ALA A 5 8.88 3.79 15.36
CA ALA A 5 7.66 3.53 16.09
C ALA A 5 7.92 2.92 17.47
N LEU A 6 7.15 3.35 18.47
CA LEU A 6 7.00 2.69 19.75
C LEU A 6 5.56 2.22 19.89
N VAL A 7 5.37 0.92 20.12
CA VAL A 7 4.06 0.27 20.26
C VAL A 7 3.97 -0.36 21.64
N ILE A 8 2.97 0.05 22.43
CA ILE A 8 2.74 -0.43 23.79
C ILE A 8 1.37 -1.08 23.88
N GLY A 9 1.32 -2.31 24.42
CA GLY A 9 0.08 -3.03 24.69
C GLY A 9 0.04 -3.55 26.13
N ASN A 10 -0.81 -3.00 26.97
CA ASN A 10 -0.97 -3.40 28.35
C ASN A 10 -2.34 -4.05 28.58
N ALA A 11 -2.37 -5.30 29.00
CA ALA A 11 -3.57 -6.08 29.24
C ALA A 11 -3.69 -6.61 30.67
N LYS A 12 -2.56 -7.00 31.30
CA LYS A 12 -2.54 -7.69 32.61
C LYS A 12 -2.65 -6.74 33.80
N TYR A 13 -3.65 -5.87 33.77
CA TYR A 13 -3.95 -5.02 34.92
C TYR A 13 -4.47 -5.83 36.12
N GLY A 14 -4.06 -5.45 37.30
CA GLY A 14 -4.54 -6.09 38.55
C GLY A 14 -6.05 -5.94 38.78
N ILE A 15 -6.64 -4.88 38.22
CA ILE A 15 -8.08 -4.60 38.23
C ILE A 15 -8.53 -4.45 36.77
N LYS A 16 -9.55 -5.21 36.34
CA LYS A 16 -10.08 -5.23 34.98
C LYS A 16 -9.01 -5.45 33.89
N PRO A 17 -8.46 -6.67 33.76
CA PRO A 17 -7.61 -7.01 32.64
C PRO A 17 -8.35 -6.79 31.31
N LEU A 18 -7.60 -6.51 30.25
CA LEU A 18 -8.13 -6.33 28.89
C LEU A 18 -7.85 -7.58 28.03
N ASP A 19 -8.79 -7.92 27.17
CA ASP A 19 -8.66 -9.14 26.35
C ASP A 19 -7.79 -8.89 25.09
N ASN A 20 -7.85 -7.71 24.48
CA ASN A 20 -7.33 -7.46 23.14
C ASN A 20 -6.07 -6.57 23.08
N ALA A 21 -5.74 -5.79 24.11
CA ALA A 21 -4.69 -4.76 24.04
C ALA A 21 -3.29 -5.31 23.64
N VAL A 22 -2.96 -6.53 24.06
CA VAL A 22 -1.71 -7.19 23.65
C VAL A 22 -1.75 -7.58 22.18
N ASN A 23 -2.83 -8.20 21.71
CA ASN A 23 -3.01 -8.58 20.32
C ASN A 23 -3.00 -7.35 19.40
N ASP A 24 -3.65 -6.26 19.83
CA ASP A 24 -3.70 -4.99 19.11
C ASP A 24 -2.29 -4.43 18.89
N ALA A 25 -1.48 -4.41 19.96
CA ALA A 25 -0.10 -3.95 19.86
C ALA A 25 0.79 -4.89 19.01
N GLU A 26 0.57 -6.20 19.08
CA GLU A 26 1.30 -7.17 18.25
C GLU A 26 1.02 -6.96 16.76
N ASP A 27 -0.26 -6.89 16.38
CA ASP A 27 -0.67 -6.77 15.00
C ASP A 27 -0.29 -5.38 14.41
N ILE A 28 -0.41 -4.30 15.19
CA ILE A 28 0.06 -2.96 14.79
C ILE A 28 1.58 -2.92 14.62
N ALA A 29 2.34 -3.52 15.55
CA ALA A 29 3.81 -3.56 15.44
C ALA A 29 4.24 -4.32 14.18
N GLU A 30 3.60 -5.45 13.87
CA GLU A 30 3.88 -6.22 12.66
C GLU A 30 3.60 -5.41 11.39
N VAL A 31 2.46 -4.73 11.33
CA VAL A 31 2.10 -3.88 10.19
C VAL A 31 3.08 -2.72 10.03
N LEU A 32 3.44 -2.03 11.12
CA LEU A 32 4.40 -0.93 11.06
C LEU A 32 5.80 -1.40 10.61
N LEU A 33 6.25 -2.57 11.06
CA LEU A 33 7.48 -3.20 10.56
C LEU A 33 7.41 -3.43 9.05
N ARG A 34 6.29 -3.98 8.54
CA ARG A 34 6.08 -4.16 7.09
C ARG A 34 6.06 -2.83 6.33
N LEU A 35 5.53 -1.77 6.94
CA LEU A 35 5.50 -0.41 6.40
C LEU A 35 6.87 0.31 6.51
N GLY A 36 7.91 -0.35 7.02
CA GLY A 36 9.28 0.18 7.04
C GLY A 36 9.64 0.99 8.27
N PHE A 37 8.80 1.00 9.32
CA PHE A 37 9.15 1.62 10.59
C PHE A 37 10.19 0.79 11.36
N ASP A 38 11.19 1.45 11.93
CA ASP A 38 12.00 0.89 13.00
C ASP A 38 11.12 0.81 14.26
N THR A 39 10.59 -0.39 14.53
CA THR A 39 9.51 -0.58 15.50
C THR A 39 10.00 -1.27 16.75
N THR A 40 9.84 -0.62 17.89
CA THR A 40 9.98 -1.21 19.22
C THR A 40 8.60 -1.56 19.77
N LYS A 41 8.40 -2.80 20.21
CA LYS A 41 7.15 -3.28 20.82
C LYS A 41 7.40 -3.67 22.27
N ILE A 42 6.54 -3.22 23.17
CA ILE A 42 6.51 -3.64 24.58
C ILE A 42 5.11 -4.06 25.00
N ILE A 43 5.04 -5.11 25.77
CA ILE A 43 3.80 -5.75 26.18
C ILE A 43 3.78 -5.90 27.70
N ASP A 44 2.64 -5.55 28.31
CA ASP A 44 2.42 -5.67 29.77
C ASP A 44 3.54 -5.01 30.59
N SER A 45 3.84 -3.75 30.27
CA SER A 45 4.93 -2.99 30.89
C SER A 45 4.55 -2.42 32.26
N THR A 46 5.48 -2.46 33.18
CA THR A 46 5.42 -1.69 34.42
C THR A 46 5.60 -0.20 34.17
N ALA A 47 5.22 0.66 35.14
CA ALA A 47 5.36 2.11 35.02
C ALA A 47 6.82 2.53 34.74
N VAL A 48 7.79 1.88 35.39
CA VAL A 48 9.22 2.14 35.19
C VAL A 48 9.70 1.74 33.81
N GLU A 49 9.28 0.58 33.31
CA GLU A 49 9.62 0.11 31.96
C GLU A 49 8.99 0.99 30.89
N GLN A 50 7.72 1.35 31.08
CA GLN A 50 6.99 2.22 30.15
C GLN A 50 7.64 3.60 30.04
N ASP A 51 7.96 4.25 31.18
CA ASP A 51 8.65 5.55 31.20
C ASP A 51 10.01 5.49 30.53
N LYS A 52 10.81 4.45 30.85
CA LYS A 52 12.13 4.25 30.21
C LYS A 52 12.00 4.11 28.69
N GLN A 53 11.11 3.26 28.21
CA GLN A 53 10.97 2.99 26.77
C GLN A 53 10.44 4.21 26.00
N ILE A 54 9.53 5.00 26.60
CA ILE A 54 9.07 6.23 26.00
C ILE A 54 10.19 7.27 25.95
N THR A 55 10.98 7.37 27.00
CA THR A 55 12.15 8.28 27.05
C THR A 55 13.22 7.88 26.05
N ASP A 56 13.56 6.59 25.97
CA ASP A 56 14.51 6.06 24.98
C ASP A 56 14.03 6.29 23.55
N PHE A 57 12.75 6.08 23.28
CA PHE A 57 12.14 6.36 21.99
C PHE A 57 12.27 7.86 21.62
N ALA A 58 11.88 8.74 22.55
CA ALA A 58 11.89 10.19 22.33
C ALA A 58 13.31 10.73 22.10
N THR A 59 14.30 10.22 22.82
CA THR A 59 15.71 10.65 22.72
C THR A 59 16.31 10.33 21.34
N ASN A 60 15.82 9.28 20.70
CA ASN A 60 16.31 8.83 19.38
C ASN A 60 15.54 9.42 18.20
N LEU A 61 14.52 10.26 18.41
CA LEU A 61 13.71 10.81 17.31
C LEU A 61 14.45 11.79 16.41
N ASP A 62 15.49 12.43 16.88
CA ASP A 62 16.31 13.39 16.09
C ASP A 62 16.97 12.75 14.84
N ASP A 63 17.14 11.41 14.84
CA ASP A 63 17.71 10.64 13.73
C ASP A 63 16.66 10.16 12.70
N TYR A 64 15.38 10.49 12.91
CA TYR A 64 14.26 10.03 12.11
C TYR A 64 13.43 11.21 11.59
N ASP A 65 12.80 11.01 10.43
CA ASP A 65 11.87 11.98 9.83
C ASP A 65 10.48 11.90 10.47
N ILE A 66 10.11 10.69 10.96
CA ILE A 66 8.77 10.38 11.48
C ILE A 66 8.91 9.65 12.81
N GLY A 67 8.14 10.11 13.81
CA GLY A 67 7.91 9.43 15.07
C GLY A 67 6.47 8.95 15.20
N LEU A 68 6.25 7.66 15.50
CA LEU A 68 4.93 7.11 15.76
C LEU A 68 4.87 6.48 17.14
N PHE A 69 3.89 6.87 17.93
CA PHE A 69 3.57 6.27 19.22
C PHE A 69 2.17 5.65 19.15
N TYR A 70 2.07 4.36 19.46
CA TYR A 70 0.81 3.64 19.59
C TYR A 70 0.68 3.07 21.02
N PHE A 71 -0.49 3.22 21.61
CA PHE A 71 -0.81 2.67 22.92
C PHE A 71 -2.17 2.00 22.91
N ALA A 72 -2.23 0.74 23.36
CA ALA A 72 -3.44 0.00 23.67
C ALA A 72 -3.46 -0.37 25.15
N GLY A 73 -4.50 0.04 25.90
CA GLY A 73 -4.55 -0.18 27.33
C GLY A 73 -5.53 0.74 28.06
N HIS A 74 -5.44 0.76 29.41
CA HIS A 74 -6.21 1.70 30.20
C HIS A 74 -5.62 3.11 30.17
N GLY A 75 -6.46 4.09 29.85
CA GLY A 75 -6.16 5.50 29.95
C GLY A 75 -7.16 6.21 30.86
N PHE A 76 -6.76 7.28 31.50
CA PHE A 76 -7.64 8.10 32.32
C PHE A 76 -7.25 9.56 32.27
N GLN A 77 -8.21 10.42 32.67
CA GLN A 77 -8.02 11.85 32.77
C GLN A 77 -8.07 12.29 34.23
N LYS A 78 -7.17 13.21 34.61
CA LYS A 78 -7.23 13.91 35.89
C LYS A 78 -6.86 15.39 35.71
N LYS A 79 -7.72 16.29 36.17
CA LYS A 79 -7.52 17.77 36.06
C LYS A 79 -7.13 18.23 34.65
N ASN A 80 -7.82 17.73 33.62
CA ASN A 80 -7.55 17.97 32.20
C ASN A 80 -6.19 17.46 31.69
N GLU A 81 -5.51 16.61 32.42
CA GLU A 81 -4.32 15.88 31.96
C GLU A 81 -4.67 14.42 31.70
N ASN A 82 -4.13 13.86 30.62
CA ASN A 82 -4.34 12.47 30.23
C ASN A 82 -3.14 11.60 30.62
N PHE A 83 -3.44 10.41 31.10
CA PHE A 83 -2.46 9.43 31.61
C PHE A 83 -2.67 8.07 30.94
N LEU A 84 -1.56 7.38 30.65
CA LEU A 84 -1.51 6.03 30.14
C LEU A 84 -1.10 5.08 31.27
N GLY A 85 -1.97 4.13 31.61
CA GLY A 85 -1.75 3.19 32.71
C GLY A 85 -0.75 2.10 32.34
N ALA A 86 0.15 1.79 33.25
CA ALA A 86 0.98 0.59 33.24
C ALA A 86 0.28 -0.57 33.96
N ILE A 87 0.77 -1.81 33.84
CA ILE A 87 0.08 -2.96 34.47
C ILE A 87 0.09 -2.88 36.02
N ASP A 88 1.04 -2.18 36.58
CA ASP A 88 1.21 -1.95 38.05
C ASP A 88 0.59 -0.61 38.49
N THR A 89 -0.16 0.10 37.64
CA THR A 89 -0.87 1.31 38.03
C THR A 89 -1.92 0.99 39.09
N ASP A 90 -1.87 1.73 40.22
CA ASP A 90 -2.86 1.61 41.28
C ASP A 90 -4.10 2.47 40.96
N PHE A 91 -5.09 1.84 40.33
CA PHE A 91 -6.35 2.47 40.00
C PHE A 91 -7.35 2.58 41.17
N GLN A 92 -6.98 2.14 42.36
CA GLN A 92 -7.86 2.28 43.54
C GLN A 92 -7.88 3.72 44.06
N ASP A 93 -6.79 4.44 43.88
CA ASP A 93 -6.63 5.83 44.29
C ASP A 93 -6.19 6.69 43.12
N GLU A 94 -6.96 7.76 42.85
CA GLU A 94 -6.73 8.68 41.73
C GLU A 94 -5.37 9.41 41.81
N ASP A 95 -4.94 9.76 43.04
CA ASP A 95 -3.64 10.40 43.24
C ASP A 95 -2.50 9.40 43.02
N HIS A 96 -2.62 8.17 43.52
CA HIS A 96 -1.64 7.10 43.28
C HIS A 96 -1.59 6.70 41.78
N ALA A 97 -2.73 6.56 41.12
CA ALA A 97 -2.78 6.26 39.70
C ALA A 97 -1.98 7.27 38.83
N LYS A 98 -2.07 8.56 39.18
CA LYS A 98 -1.28 9.61 38.53
C LYS A 98 0.23 9.37 38.60
N TYR A 99 0.74 8.92 39.75
CA TYR A 99 2.19 8.73 39.99
C TYR A 99 2.74 7.43 39.39
N THR A 100 1.86 6.48 39.08
CA THR A 100 2.19 5.17 38.51
C THR A 100 1.74 5.03 37.06
N SER A 101 1.49 6.15 36.39
CA SER A 101 1.06 6.22 34.99
C SER A 101 1.85 7.27 34.21
N PHE A 102 1.96 7.11 32.90
CA PHE A 102 2.70 8.04 32.07
C PHE A 102 1.81 9.21 31.59
N PRO A 103 2.17 10.49 31.85
CA PRO A 103 1.40 11.63 31.38
C PRO A 103 1.62 11.91 29.89
N ILE A 104 0.55 11.97 29.10
CA ILE A 104 0.63 12.21 27.64
C ILE A 104 1.27 13.58 27.34
N ASN A 105 1.08 14.58 28.17
CA ASN A 105 1.70 15.89 28.01
C ASN A 105 3.23 15.83 27.99
N MET A 106 3.83 14.86 28.66
CA MET A 106 5.28 14.63 28.62
C MET A 106 5.73 14.11 27.25
N LEU A 107 4.98 13.16 26.66
CA LEU A 107 5.23 12.69 25.29
C LEU A 107 5.13 13.83 24.26
N LEU A 108 4.11 14.70 24.39
CA LEU A 108 3.94 15.86 23.52
C LEU A 108 5.10 16.84 23.66
N SER A 109 5.61 17.06 24.90
CA SER A 109 6.80 17.88 25.12
C SER A 109 8.06 17.30 24.49
N TYR A 110 8.19 15.97 24.41
CA TYR A 110 9.27 15.31 23.70
C TYR A 110 9.15 15.52 22.18
N PHE A 111 7.97 15.34 21.62
CA PHE A 111 7.73 15.57 20.19
C PHE A 111 7.92 17.03 19.77
N ASP A 112 7.55 17.98 20.63
CA ASP A 112 7.75 19.42 20.37
C ASP A 112 9.23 19.81 20.33
N LYS A 113 10.08 19.06 21.06
CA LYS A 113 11.53 19.28 21.12
C LYS A 113 12.32 18.54 20.05
N ALA A 114 11.75 17.45 19.51
CA ALA A 114 12.40 16.63 18.51
C ALA A 114 12.52 17.39 17.17
N LYS A 115 13.58 17.10 16.41
CA LYS A 115 13.84 17.73 15.11
C LYS A 115 13.09 17.08 13.95
N ASN A 116 12.40 15.99 14.20
CA ASN A 116 11.63 15.29 13.19
C ASN A 116 10.43 16.12 12.71
N ASN A 117 10.01 15.89 11.46
CA ASN A 117 9.01 16.72 10.79
C ASN A 117 7.56 16.27 11.04
N THR A 118 7.36 14.99 11.39
CA THR A 118 6.04 14.38 11.49
C THR A 118 5.94 13.48 12.71
N ASN A 119 4.94 13.72 13.55
CA ASN A 119 4.65 12.91 14.72
C ASN A 119 3.21 12.38 14.65
N ILE A 120 3.03 11.11 15.00
CA ILE A 120 1.75 10.42 14.99
C ILE A 120 1.56 9.76 16.35
N ILE A 121 0.47 10.08 17.02
CA ILE A 121 0.07 9.46 18.29
C ILE A 121 -1.26 8.76 18.06
N ILE A 122 -1.32 7.47 18.35
CA ILE A 122 -2.54 6.66 18.23
C ILE A 122 -2.85 6.06 19.60
N LEU A 123 -4.00 6.42 20.14
CA LEU A 123 -4.44 6.02 21.48
C LEU A 123 -5.69 5.13 21.39
N ASP A 124 -5.47 3.82 21.47
CA ASP A 124 -6.52 2.82 21.65
C ASP A 124 -6.68 2.53 23.14
N ALA A 125 -7.14 3.54 23.86
CA ALA A 125 -7.29 3.49 25.30
C ALA A 125 -8.77 3.48 25.68
N CYS A 126 -9.17 2.43 26.41
CA CYS A 126 -10.49 2.36 27.04
C CYS A 126 -10.59 3.39 28.18
N ARG A 127 -11.75 3.99 28.28
CA ARG A 127 -12.06 5.08 29.21
C ARG A 127 -12.99 4.66 30.32
N GLU A 128 -12.81 3.50 30.89
CA GLU A 128 -13.58 3.15 32.06
C GLU A 128 -12.93 3.72 33.33
N ILE A 129 -13.70 4.56 34.04
CA ILE A 129 -13.45 4.83 35.46
C ILE A 129 -13.58 3.49 36.19
N LEU A 130 -12.47 2.93 36.63
CA LEU A 130 -12.34 1.55 37.07
C LEU A 130 -13.10 1.25 38.36
N ASP A 131 -13.49 2.27 39.18
CA ASP A 131 -14.42 2.11 40.29
C ASP A 131 -15.22 3.40 40.56
N LYS A 132 -16.54 3.34 40.30
CA LYS A 132 -17.48 4.45 40.57
C LYS A 132 -17.65 4.80 42.06
N LYS A 133 -17.10 4.00 42.97
CA LYS A 133 -17.26 4.20 44.43
C LYS A 133 -16.13 5.00 45.05
N SER A 134 -14.94 4.99 44.48
CA SER A 134 -13.75 5.65 45.05
C SER A 134 -13.41 7.00 44.37
N TRP A 135 -13.72 7.16 43.10
CA TRP A 135 -13.45 8.38 42.35
C TRP A 135 -14.59 9.40 42.53
N SER A 136 -14.27 10.59 42.97
CA SER A 136 -15.23 11.61 43.46
C SER A 136 -16.45 11.82 42.54
N ARG A 137 -17.61 12.09 43.16
CA ARG A 137 -18.94 12.28 42.55
C ARG A 137 -19.06 13.40 41.52
N SER A 138 -17.98 14.07 41.12
CA SER A 138 -17.97 15.25 40.25
C SER A 138 -17.61 14.97 38.79
N VAL A 139 -17.20 13.74 38.43
CA VAL A 139 -16.80 13.45 37.04
C VAL A 139 -17.84 12.54 36.38
N GLN A 140 -18.86 13.15 35.83
CA GLN A 140 -19.78 12.50 34.88
C GLN A 140 -19.10 12.41 33.52
N ASN A 141 -18.85 11.19 33.03
CA ASN A 141 -18.58 10.85 31.61
C ASN A 141 -17.45 11.62 30.90
N GLU A 142 -16.32 11.84 31.54
CA GLU A 142 -15.19 12.47 30.85
C GLU A 142 -14.15 11.43 30.47
N GLY A 143 -14.04 11.16 29.21
CA GLY A 143 -12.95 10.43 28.63
C GLY A 143 -11.67 11.26 28.55
N LEU A 144 -10.63 10.84 27.70
CA LEU A 144 -9.40 11.63 27.57
C LEU A 144 -9.70 13.08 27.15
N ALA A 145 -9.12 14.07 27.83
CA ALA A 145 -9.29 15.47 27.50
C ALA A 145 -8.80 15.75 26.08
N PRO A 146 -9.41 16.67 25.35
CA PRO A 146 -8.85 17.18 24.11
C PRO A 146 -7.44 17.73 24.36
N ILE A 147 -6.49 17.31 23.54
CA ILE A 147 -5.10 17.77 23.59
C ILE A 147 -4.82 18.56 22.31
N PHE A 148 -4.17 19.71 22.44
CA PHE A 148 -3.68 20.44 21.28
C PHE A 148 -2.43 19.75 20.74
N ALA A 149 -2.47 19.34 19.47
CA ALA A 149 -1.32 18.76 18.79
C ALA A 149 -0.23 19.82 18.56
N PRO A 150 1.03 19.59 18.98
CA PRO A 150 2.15 20.41 18.56
C PRO A 150 2.25 20.47 17.04
N LYS A 151 3.00 21.43 16.51
CA LYS A 151 3.21 21.56 15.06
C LYS A 151 3.75 20.25 14.46
N GLY A 152 3.17 19.81 13.35
CA GLY A 152 3.59 18.58 12.67
C GLY A 152 3.12 17.29 13.37
N THR A 153 2.11 17.36 14.24
CA THR A 153 1.62 16.20 15.02
C THR A 153 0.18 15.87 14.67
N LEU A 154 -0.12 14.60 14.53
CA LEU A 154 -1.48 14.05 14.48
C LEU A 154 -1.71 13.17 15.71
N ILE A 155 -2.84 13.39 16.40
CA ILE A 155 -3.27 12.58 17.54
C ILE A 155 -4.61 11.93 17.18
N ALA A 156 -4.65 10.60 17.18
CA ALA A 156 -5.85 9.82 16.91
C ALA A 156 -6.30 9.05 18.16
N TYR A 157 -7.59 9.05 18.41
CA TYR A 157 -8.23 8.43 19.56
C TYR A 157 -9.25 7.40 19.10
N ALA A 158 -9.32 6.27 19.78
CA ALA A 158 -10.32 5.24 19.51
C ALA A 158 -11.76 5.73 19.70
N THR A 159 -11.97 6.73 20.56
CA THR A 159 -13.31 7.30 20.86
C THR A 159 -13.31 8.81 20.87
N SER A 160 -14.48 9.41 20.61
CA SER A 160 -14.73 10.82 20.84
C SER A 160 -14.68 11.17 22.34
N PRO A 161 -14.39 12.42 22.70
CA PRO A 161 -14.47 12.87 24.08
C PRO A 161 -15.80 12.49 24.75
N GLY A 162 -15.75 11.86 25.93
CA GLY A 162 -16.95 11.44 26.66
C GLY A 162 -17.53 10.07 26.29
N GLN A 163 -16.92 9.32 25.36
CA GLN A 163 -17.36 7.96 24.98
C GLN A 163 -16.37 6.88 25.47
N THR A 164 -16.88 5.66 25.69
CA THR A 164 -16.07 4.47 26.01
C THR A 164 -15.76 3.68 24.77
N ALA A 165 -14.52 3.15 24.65
CA ALA A 165 -14.15 2.21 23.60
C ALA A 165 -14.76 0.83 23.89
N SER A 166 -15.15 0.10 22.84
CA SER A 166 -15.61 -1.28 22.97
C SER A 166 -14.45 -2.22 22.67
N ASP A 167 -14.17 -3.15 23.58
CA ASP A 167 -13.12 -4.18 23.40
C ASP A 167 -13.46 -5.24 22.35
N GLY A 168 -14.65 -5.18 21.73
CA GLY A 168 -15.01 -6.11 20.64
C GLY A 168 -15.00 -7.58 21.09
N THR A 169 -15.94 -7.98 21.93
CA THR A 169 -16.02 -9.37 22.46
C THR A 169 -16.00 -10.41 21.35
N GLY A 170 -15.02 -11.33 21.40
CA GLY A 170 -14.92 -12.49 20.51
C GLY A 170 -14.03 -12.31 19.28
N ASN A 171 -13.45 -11.15 19.05
CA ASN A 171 -12.47 -10.90 18.00
C ASN A 171 -11.04 -10.87 18.55
N ARG A 172 -10.03 -11.12 17.71
CA ARG A 172 -8.62 -11.04 18.07
C ARG A 172 -8.22 -9.62 18.48
N ASN A 173 -8.75 -8.61 17.79
CA ASN A 173 -8.43 -7.21 17.99
C ASN A 173 -9.65 -6.43 18.52
N GLY A 174 -9.36 -5.35 19.22
CA GLY A 174 -10.33 -4.32 19.56
C GLY A 174 -10.94 -3.68 18.32
N LEU A 175 -12.12 -3.11 18.45
CA LEU A 175 -12.90 -2.59 17.32
C LEU A 175 -12.17 -1.48 16.56
N TYR A 176 -11.48 -0.58 17.27
CA TYR A 176 -10.71 0.50 16.67
C TYR A 176 -9.47 -0.01 15.93
N THR A 177 -8.67 -0.85 16.59
CA THR A 177 -7.47 -1.43 15.97
C THR A 177 -7.82 -2.32 14.78
N ASN A 178 -8.91 -3.09 14.82
CA ASN A 178 -9.39 -3.83 13.66
C ASN A 178 -9.69 -2.91 12.48
N ALA A 179 -10.39 -1.80 12.71
CA ALA A 179 -10.65 -0.80 11.67
C ALA A 179 -9.36 -0.14 11.15
N LEU A 180 -8.41 0.16 12.04
CA LEU A 180 -7.12 0.74 11.68
C LEU A 180 -6.31 -0.20 10.78
N LEU A 181 -6.22 -1.49 11.12
CA LEU A 181 -5.51 -2.51 10.35
C LEU A 181 -6.07 -2.68 8.93
N GLN A 182 -7.38 -2.48 8.73
CA GLN A 182 -7.99 -2.54 7.40
C GLN A 182 -7.56 -1.39 6.48
N HIS A 183 -7.19 -0.25 7.03
CA HIS A 183 -6.96 0.96 6.23
C HIS A 183 -5.50 1.43 6.21
N ILE A 184 -4.69 1.10 7.23
CA ILE A 184 -3.31 1.59 7.36
C ILE A 184 -2.38 1.09 6.26
N THR A 185 -2.68 -0.06 5.66
CA THR A 185 -1.90 -0.68 4.58
C THR A 185 -2.35 -0.26 3.19
N VAL A 186 -3.46 0.48 3.07
CA VAL A 186 -3.98 0.91 1.77
C VAL A 186 -3.05 1.95 1.15
N GLU A 187 -2.68 1.71 -0.10
CA GLU A 187 -1.71 2.54 -0.80
C GLU A 187 -2.25 3.92 -1.18
N ASN A 188 -1.35 4.90 -1.15
CA ASN A 188 -1.58 6.25 -1.66
C ASN A 188 -2.77 6.99 -1.02
N ILE A 189 -3.13 6.63 0.21
CA ILE A 189 -4.16 7.35 0.97
C ILE A 189 -3.49 8.31 1.96
N PRO A 190 -3.77 9.63 1.89
CA PRO A 190 -3.35 10.58 2.90
C PRO A 190 -3.82 10.17 4.30
N ILE A 191 -3.00 10.41 5.32
CA ILE A 191 -3.29 9.97 6.69
C ILE A 191 -4.65 10.47 7.20
N GLU A 192 -5.05 11.69 6.86
CA GLU A 192 -6.36 12.26 7.24
C GLU A 192 -7.51 11.50 6.59
N GLU A 193 -7.39 11.14 5.30
CA GLU A 193 -8.41 10.33 4.61
C GLU A 193 -8.42 8.90 5.16
N MET A 194 -7.25 8.33 5.46
CA MET A 194 -7.14 7.02 6.11
C MET A 194 -7.90 7.01 7.45
N PHE A 195 -7.66 7.98 8.35
CA PHE A 195 -8.39 8.05 9.62
C PHE A 195 -9.88 8.34 9.45
N LYS A 196 -10.29 9.08 8.42
CA LYS A 196 -11.71 9.23 8.09
C LYS A 196 -12.36 7.89 7.70
N ARG A 197 -11.66 7.03 6.96
CA ARG A 197 -12.14 5.67 6.66
C ARG A 197 -12.19 4.80 7.92
N VAL A 198 -11.17 4.88 8.77
CA VAL A 198 -11.18 4.22 10.10
C VAL A 198 -12.42 4.64 10.89
N ARG A 199 -12.72 5.94 10.97
CA ARG A 199 -13.90 6.47 11.67
C ARG A 199 -15.20 5.91 11.12
N ASN A 200 -15.34 5.84 9.82
CA ASN A 200 -16.52 5.25 9.17
C ASN A 200 -16.67 3.77 9.49
N SER A 201 -15.56 3.00 9.48
CA SER A 201 -15.55 1.59 9.84
C SER A 201 -15.90 1.38 11.32
N VAL A 202 -15.31 2.15 12.22
CA VAL A 202 -15.62 2.12 13.66
C VAL A 202 -17.10 2.40 13.91
N TYR A 203 -17.65 3.45 13.28
CA TYR A 203 -19.06 3.79 13.39
C TYR A 203 -19.97 2.66 12.90
N ALA A 204 -19.65 2.08 11.73
CA ALA A 204 -20.42 0.97 11.16
C ALA A 204 -20.34 -0.30 12.04
N PHE A 205 -19.14 -0.71 12.45
CA PHE A 205 -18.95 -1.92 13.27
C PHE A 205 -19.56 -1.78 14.67
N SER A 206 -19.53 -0.58 15.25
CA SER A 206 -20.17 -0.30 16.55
C SER A 206 -21.69 -0.10 16.44
N LYS A 207 -22.28 -0.17 15.25
CA LYS A 207 -23.68 0.19 14.99
C LYS A 207 -24.04 1.60 15.50
N GLY A 208 -23.12 2.53 15.33
CA GLY A 208 -23.28 3.93 15.73
C GLY A 208 -22.92 4.25 17.19
N ASN A 209 -22.47 3.26 17.98
CA ASN A 209 -22.19 3.47 19.40
C ASN A 209 -20.79 4.05 19.68
N GLN A 210 -19.86 3.98 18.72
CA GLN A 210 -18.49 4.50 18.87
C GLN A 210 -18.10 5.31 17.65
N ILE A 211 -17.46 6.47 17.89
CA ILE A 211 -16.89 7.33 16.84
C ILE A 211 -15.46 7.63 17.24
N SER A 212 -14.48 7.29 16.40
CA SER A 212 -13.09 7.69 16.61
C SER A 212 -12.91 9.18 16.31
N TRP A 213 -11.87 9.77 16.87
CA TRP A 213 -11.59 11.20 16.76
C TRP A 213 -10.12 11.41 16.44
N GLU A 214 -9.81 12.40 15.60
CA GLU A 214 -8.42 12.84 15.39
C GLU A 214 -8.31 14.36 15.47
N HIS A 215 -7.12 14.80 15.91
CA HIS A 215 -6.69 16.19 15.89
C HIS A 215 -5.34 16.27 15.16
N THR A 216 -5.24 17.11 14.13
CA THR A 216 -4.02 17.22 13.31
C THR A 216 -3.54 18.65 13.22
N SER A 217 -2.22 18.82 13.28
CA SER A 217 -1.47 20.04 12.96
C SER A 217 -0.44 19.77 11.87
N LEU A 218 -0.58 18.68 11.12
CA LEU A 218 0.28 18.36 9.99
C LEU A 218 0.22 19.45 8.93
N THR A 219 1.38 19.86 8.42
CA THR A 219 1.47 20.88 7.37
C THR A 219 1.78 20.28 6.00
N GLY A 220 2.14 19.00 5.95
CA GLY A 220 2.41 18.20 4.74
C GLY A 220 1.55 16.96 4.69
N THR A 221 1.40 16.40 3.51
CA THR A 221 0.66 15.15 3.32
C THR A 221 1.54 13.97 3.72
N PHE A 222 1.07 13.14 4.64
CA PHE A 222 1.72 11.90 5.05
C PHE A 222 0.92 10.69 4.58
N TYR A 223 1.63 9.64 4.17
CA TYR A 223 1.07 8.36 3.74
C TYR A 223 1.74 7.24 4.55
N PHE A 224 0.97 6.38 5.20
CA PHE A 224 1.52 5.17 5.84
C PHE A 224 2.10 4.22 4.80
N ASN A 225 1.38 4.03 3.72
CA ASN A 225 1.80 3.25 2.57
C ASN A 225 1.78 4.13 1.32
N SER A 226 2.95 4.61 0.92
CA SER A 226 3.13 5.35 -0.33
C SER A 226 3.29 4.43 -1.54
N GLY A 227 2.99 3.13 -1.40
CA GLY A 227 3.25 2.11 -2.40
C GLY A 227 4.73 1.69 -2.49
N GLN A 228 5.62 2.37 -1.76
CA GLN A 228 7.08 2.15 -1.82
C GLN A 228 7.62 1.24 -0.71
N LEU A 229 6.98 1.23 0.46
CA LEU A 229 7.58 0.65 1.67
C LEU A 229 7.24 -0.82 1.91
N THR A 230 6.07 -1.29 1.47
CA THR A 230 5.67 -2.69 1.63
C THR A 230 6.41 -3.63 0.69
N HIS A 231 6.88 -3.13 -0.48
CA HIS A 231 7.58 -3.95 -1.47
C HIS A 231 9.09 -4.05 -1.22
N SER A 232 9.71 -3.04 -0.60
CA SER A 232 11.17 -3.02 -0.45
C SER A 232 11.74 -4.09 0.50
N LYS A 233 10.93 -4.68 1.39
CA LYS A 233 11.40 -5.74 2.31
C LYS A 233 11.30 -7.15 1.72
N ASP A 234 10.38 -7.38 0.80
CA ASP A 234 10.18 -8.71 0.18
C ASP A 234 10.84 -8.84 -1.19
N ILE A 235 11.27 -7.73 -1.80
CA ILE A 235 11.95 -7.70 -3.10
C ILE A 235 13.46 -7.53 -2.89
N GLU A 236 14.25 -8.34 -3.59
CA GLU A 236 15.71 -8.34 -3.47
C GLU A 236 16.44 -7.10 -4.02
N TYR A 237 15.72 -6.06 -4.41
CA TYR A 237 16.24 -4.83 -5.00
C TYR A 237 16.20 -3.67 -4.01
N SER A 238 17.17 -2.74 -4.14
CA SER A 238 17.25 -1.55 -3.28
C SER A 238 16.06 -0.59 -3.49
N SER A 239 15.81 0.26 -2.50
CA SER A 239 14.79 1.32 -2.60
C SER A 239 15.00 2.26 -3.81
N GLU A 240 16.25 2.50 -4.20
CA GLU A 240 16.62 3.31 -5.36
C GLU A 240 16.29 2.61 -6.69
N ALA A 241 16.38 1.27 -6.73
CA ALA A 241 15.97 0.49 -7.89
C ALA A 241 14.45 0.39 -8.00
N ILE A 242 13.76 0.27 -6.88
CA ILE A 242 12.30 0.25 -6.79
C ILE A 242 11.71 1.62 -7.13
N ASN A 243 12.26 2.70 -6.57
CA ASN A 243 11.89 4.06 -6.91
C ASN A 243 12.96 4.67 -7.81
N ASP A 244 12.76 4.53 -9.12
CA ASP A 244 13.69 4.98 -10.14
C ASP A 244 13.99 6.49 -10.09
N ASN A 245 13.14 7.30 -9.45
CA ASN A 245 13.39 8.73 -9.25
C ASN A 245 14.46 9.00 -8.16
N LEU A 246 14.74 8.05 -7.28
CA LEU A 246 15.80 8.18 -6.27
C LEU A 246 17.18 7.81 -6.80
N TYR A 247 17.24 7.20 -7.99
CA TYR A 247 18.52 6.85 -8.59
C TYR A 247 19.37 8.08 -8.88
N SER A 248 20.44 8.23 -8.11
CA SER A 248 21.42 9.28 -8.32
C SER A 248 22.56 8.79 -9.20
N GLU A 249 22.84 9.53 -10.26
CA GLU A 249 23.90 9.23 -11.21
C GLU A 249 25.29 9.44 -10.58
N ASN A 250 25.84 8.39 -9.97
CA ASN A 250 27.28 8.35 -9.65
C ASN A 250 28.05 7.83 -10.87
N THR A 251 28.24 8.68 -11.83
CA THR A 251 28.59 8.37 -13.20
C THR A 251 30.08 8.12 -13.40
N ASN A 252 30.50 6.85 -13.38
CA ASN A 252 31.79 6.49 -13.96
C ASN A 252 31.75 5.16 -14.76
N THR A 253 30.58 4.55 -14.95
CA THR A 253 30.45 3.32 -15.69
C THR A 253 29.63 3.50 -16.97
N LEU A 254 29.86 2.60 -17.95
CA LEU A 254 29.08 2.57 -19.20
C LEU A 254 27.57 2.40 -18.89
N THR A 255 27.22 1.54 -17.93
CA THR A 255 25.83 1.27 -17.55
C THR A 255 25.16 2.52 -16.98
N ASP A 256 25.84 3.28 -16.12
CA ASP A 256 25.31 4.53 -15.57
C ASP A 256 25.05 5.55 -16.69
N SER A 257 25.98 5.67 -17.65
CA SER A 257 25.79 6.55 -18.82
C SER A 257 24.59 6.13 -19.65
N ILE A 258 24.41 4.82 -19.89
CA ILE A 258 23.25 4.30 -20.65
C ILE A 258 21.95 4.62 -19.91
N ILE A 259 21.85 4.31 -18.59
CA ILE A 259 20.66 4.59 -17.79
C ILE A 259 20.32 6.09 -17.83
N LYS A 260 21.33 6.95 -17.67
CA LYS A 260 21.17 8.40 -17.76
C LYS A 260 20.58 8.84 -19.09
N ASP A 261 21.12 8.32 -20.19
CA ASP A 261 20.68 8.66 -21.53
C ASP A 261 19.23 8.17 -21.79
N LEU A 262 18.88 6.98 -21.29
CA LEU A 262 17.52 6.45 -21.39
C LEU A 262 16.50 7.31 -20.62
N LYS A 263 16.86 7.87 -19.49
CA LYS A 263 16.01 8.73 -18.66
C LYS A 263 15.75 10.13 -19.21
N GLN A 264 16.42 10.53 -20.30
CA GLN A 264 16.19 11.83 -20.93
C GLN A 264 14.91 11.91 -21.78
N TYR A 265 14.20 10.79 -22.01
CA TYR A 265 12.97 10.72 -22.83
C TYR A 265 13.13 11.35 -24.23
N ASN A 266 14.33 11.21 -24.81
CA ASN A 266 14.69 11.77 -26.11
C ASN A 266 15.26 10.68 -27.01
N TRP A 267 14.63 10.40 -28.14
CA TRP A 267 15.02 9.33 -29.06
C TRP A 267 16.44 9.49 -29.60
N TYR A 268 16.88 10.72 -29.85
CA TYR A 268 18.23 10.99 -30.35
C TYR A 268 19.33 10.57 -29.36
N VAL A 269 18.99 10.49 -28.09
CA VAL A 269 19.89 10.08 -27.02
C VAL A 269 19.67 8.61 -26.63
N GLN A 270 18.40 8.18 -26.59
CA GLN A 270 18.03 6.83 -26.20
C GLN A 270 18.48 5.78 -27.21
N ASN A 271 18.32 6.01 -28.54
CA ASN A 271 18.73 5.03 -29.56
C ASN A 271 20.22 4.69 -29.45
N PRO A 272 21.17 5.62 -29.45
CA PRO A 272 22.59 5.30 -29.28
C PRO A 272 22.94 4.67 -27.92
N ALA A 273 22.14 4.92 -26.88
CA ALA A 273 22.33 4.29 -25.58
C ALA A 273 21.92 2.81 -25.60
N ILE A 274 20.78 2.46 -26.20
CA ILE A 274 20.35 1.07 -26.41
C ILE A 274 21.38 0.30 -27.24
N ASP A 275 21.90 0.89 -28.30
CA ASP A 275 22.90 0.25 -29.21
C ASP A 275 24.19 -0.12 -28.45
N LYS A 276 24.51 0.49 -27.33
CA LYS A 276 25.68 0.20 -26.49
C LYS A 276 25.43 -0.90 -25.46
N ILE A 277 24.22 -1.37 -25.24
CA ILE A 277 23.89 -2.38 -24.22
C ILE A 277 24.68 -3.68 -24.45
N HIS A 278 24.97 -4.03 -25.71
CA HIS A 278 25.76 -5.22 -26.03
C HIS A 278 27.19 -5.17 -25.45
N LEU A 279 27.73 -3.99 -25.11
CA LEU A 279 29.05 -3.81 -24.53
C LEU A 279 29.09 -4.03 -22.99
N ILE A 280 27.93 -4.13 -22.34
CA ILE A 280 27.83 -4.34 -20.89
C ILE A 280 28.27 -5.78 -20.58
N ASP A 281 29.20 -5.95 -19.64
CA ASP A 281 29.51 -7.24 -19.03
C ASP A 281 28.57 -7.46 -17.82
N PRO A 282 27.61 -8.43 -17.91
CA PRO A 282 26.62 -8.64 -16.86
C PRO A 282 27.23 -9.02 -15.50
N LEU A 283 28.38 -9.70 -15.48
CA LEU A 283 29.00 -10.17 -14.24
C LEU A 283 29.72 -9.04 -13.47
N SER A 284 29.99 -7.93 -14.14
CA SER A 284 30.64 -6.75 -13.52
C SER A 284 29.68 -5.73 -12.98
N ILE A 285 28.35 -5.91 -13.15
CA ILE A 285 27.32 -4.93 -12.84
C ILE A 285 26.42 -5.40 -11.68
N ASP A 286 26.18 -4.48 -10.76
CA ASP A 286 25.25 -4.71 -9.65
C ASP A 286 23.82 -4.98 -10.15
N LYS A 287 23.13 -5.93 -9.50
CA LYS A 287 21.77 -6.35 -9.86
C LYS A 287 20.76 -5.21 -9.87
N ASN A 288 20.90 -4.22 -8.99
CA ASN A 288 20.00 -3.06 -8.95
C ASN A 288 20.14 -2.21 -10.21
N LYS A 289 21.37 -2.02 -10.73
CA LYS A 289 21.61 -1.30 -11.99
C LYS A 289 21.03 -2.05 -13.20
N LEU A 290 21.16 -3.39 -13.24
CA LEU A 290 20.53 -4.21 -14.29
C LEU A 290 19.00 -4.11 -14.23
N PHE A 291 18.43 -4.09 -13.04
CA PHE A 291 16.99 -3.92 -12.83
C PHE A 291 16.53 -2.53 -13.32
N ILE A 292 17.21 -1.44 -12.93
CA ILE A 292 16.92 -0.08 -13.40
C ILE A 292 17.08 0.02 -14.93
N LEU A 293 18.10 -0.61 -15.48
CA LEU A 293 18.30 -0.69 -16.94
C LEU A 293 17.08 -1.28 -17.63
N GLY A 294 16.58 -2.42 -17.14
CA GLY A 294 15.39 -3.09 -17.71
C GLY A 294 14.15 -2.20 -17.66
N ARG A 295 13.91 -1.51 -16.55
CA ARG A 295 12.81 -0.54 -16.42
C ARG A 295 12.88 0.53 -17.51
N ASN A 296 14.06 1.12 -17.72
CA ASN A 296 14.25 2.25 -18.64
C ASN A 296 14.30 1.81 -20.12
N ILE A 297 14.70 0.57 -20.43
CA ILE A 297 14.57 -0.02 -21.78
C ILE A 297 13.07 -0.12 -22.15
N LEU A 298 12.24 -0.75 -21.29
CA LEU A 298 10.80 -0.86 -21.54
C LEU A 298 10.14 0.52 -21.66
N GLN A 299 10.51 1.46 -20.77
CA GLN A 299 10.05 2.84 -20.82
C GLN A 299 10.36 3.51 -22.18
N SER A 300 11.59 3.33 -22.67
CA SER A 300 12.03 3.89 -23.95
C SER A 300 11.30 3.27 -25.15
N ALA A 301 11.09 1.94 -25.13
CA ALA A 301 10.34 1.24 -26.18
C ALA A 301 8.87 1.68 -26.23
N CYS A 302 8.20 1.78 -25.08
CA CYS A 302 6.84 2.33 -25.02
C CYS A 302 6.79 3.82 -25.39
N GLY A 303 7.91 4.55 -25.27
CA GLY A 303 8.10 5.92 -25.72
C GLY A 303 8.48 6.06 -27.21
N SER A 304 8.44 4.98 -27.98
CA SER A 304 8.72 4.95 -29.43
C SER A 304 10.18 5.18 -29.84
N SER A 305 11.15 4.85 -28.95
CA SER A 305 12.57 4.78 -29.33
C SER A 305 12.79 3.59 -30.28
N ALA A 306 13.30 3.83 -31.49
CA ALA A 306 13.42 2.79 -32.53
C ALA A 306 14.33 1.63 -32.11
N SER A 307 15.54 1.90 -31.59
CA SER A 307 16.46 0.86 -31.11
C SER A 307 15.87 0.09 -29.90
N ALA A 308 15.07 0.76 -29.05
CA ALA A 308 14.40 0.10 -27.93
C ALA A 308 13.25 -0.81 -28.41
N ILE A 309 12.52 -0.41 -29.44
CA ILE A 309 11.50 -1.24 -30.11
C ILE A 309 12.15 -2.50 -30.66
N GLU A 310 13.22 -2.36 -31.46
CA GLU A 310 13.98 -3.49 -32.03
C GLU A 310 14.53 -4.42 -30.93
N PHE A 311 15.01 -3.84 -29.82
CA PHE A 311 15.46 -4.59 -28.64
C PHE A 311 14.33 -5.45 -28.07
N MET A 312 13.12 -4.91 -27.92
CA MET A 312 11.96 -5.60 -27.36
C MET A 312 11.37 -6.63 -28.35
N GLU A 313 11.35 -6.35 -29.64
CA GLU A 313 10.91 -7.30 -30.67
C GLU A 313 11.83 -8.54 -30.75
N ASN A 314 13.12 -8.40 -30.37
CA ASN A 314 14.10 -9.47 -30.27
C ASN A 314 14.47 -9.81 -28.82
N LEU A 315 13.53 -9.68 -27.89
CA LEU A 315 13.79 -9.65 -26.44
C LEU A 315 14.63 -10.82 -25.96
N GLN A 316 14.34 -12.05 -26.34
CA GLN A 316 15.09 -13.23 -25.91
C GLN A 316 16.58 -13.09 -26.22
N ASN A 317 16.94 -12.80 -27.47
CA ASN A 317 18.35 -12.66 -27.86
C ASN A 317 19.02 -11.45 -27.21
N SER A 318 18.24 -10.36 -27.01
CA SER A 318 18.73 -9.10 -26.47
C SER A 318 19.14 -9.22 -25.01
N ILE A 319 18.46 -10.08 -24.24
CA ILE A 319 18.70 -10.22 -22.80
C ILE A 319 19.33 -11.55 -22.38
N GLU A 320 19.55 -12.51 -23.28
CA GLU A 320 20.08 -13.84 -22.96
C GLU A 320 21.37 -13.76 -22.15
N LYS A 321 22.29 -12.89 -22.51
CA LYS A 321 23.56 -12.72 -21.81
C LYS A 321 23.43 -12.26 -20.36
N PHE A 322 22.30 -11.66 -19.97
CA PHE A 322 22.01 -11.21 -18.60
C PHE A 322 21.32 -12.29 -17.76
N ASN A 323 21.11 -13.48 -18.33
CA ASN A 323 20.48 -14.59 -17.62
C ASN A 323 21.53 -15.38 -16.83
N VAL A 324 21.40 -15.39 -15.50
CA VAL A 324 22.28 -16.10 -14.59
C VAL A 324 21.42 -16.97 -13.68
N GLU A 325 21.68 -18.29 -13.65
CA GLU A 325 20.93 -19.24 -12.81
C GLU A 325 19.39 -19.12 -12.96
N ASN A 326 18.93 -19.02 -14.21
CA ASN A 326 17.52 -18.86 -14.59
C ASN A 326 16.86 -17.53 -14.06
N LYS A 327 17.67 -16.59 -13.66
CA LYS A 327 17.25 -15.26 -13.24
C LYS A 327 17.83 -14.19 -14.15
N ASN A 328 17.00 -13.24 -14.58
CA ASN A 328 17.42 -12.13 -15.40
C ASN A 328 16.96 -10.80 -14.77
N HIS A 329 17.91 -10.05 -14.22
CA HIS A 329 17.62 -8.80 -13.53
C HIS A 329 17.12 -7.69 -14.47
N VAL A 330 17.49 -7.72 -15.77
CA VAL A 330 16.96 -6.80 -16.77
C VAL A 330 15.49 -7.12 -17.04
N LEU A 331 15.16 -8.41 -17.22
CA LEU A 331 13.77 -8.86 -17.37
C LEU A 331 12.92 -8.51 -16.13
N ASN A 332 13.47 -8.73 -14.93
CA ASN A 332 12.78 -8.36 -13.68
C ASN A 332 12.46 -6.86 -13.62
N GLY A 333 13.35 -6.00 -14.11
CA GLY A 333 13.10 -4.56 -14.24
C GLY A 333 11.97 -4.24 -15.21
N MET A 334 11.90 -4.93 -16.36
CA MET A 334 10.81 -4.79 -17.34
C MET A 334 9.47 -5.26 -16.75
N ILE A 335 9.45 -6.43 -16.09
CA ILE A 335 8.28 -6.93 -15.36
C ILE A 335 7.78 -5.88 -14.37
N TYR A 336 8.70 -5.35 -13.57
CA TYR A 336 8.34 -4.36 -12.56
C TYR A 336 7.77 -3.08 -13.19
N GLU A 337 8.38 -2.55 -14.25
CA GLU A 337 7.90 -1.35 -14.96
C GLU A 337 6.53 -1.56 -15.63
N THR A 338 6.17 -2.78 -16.00
CA THR A 338 4.83 -3.10 -16.53
C THR A 338 3.74 -2.85 -15.50
N PHE A 339 3.95 -3.28 -14.25
CA PHE A 339 2.95 -3.24 -13.19
C PHE A 339 3.10 -2.07 -12.22
N PHE A 340 4.30 -1.47 -12.12
CA PHE A 340 4.61 -0.41 -11.16
C PHE A 340 5.12 0.85 -11.87
N ASN A 341 4.80 2.01 -11.32
CA ASN A 341 5.26 3.30 -11.86
C ASN A 341 6.70 3.63 -11.44
N SER A 342 7.21 4.80 -11.85
CA SER A 342 8.58 5.24 -11.53
C SER A 342 8.82 5.45 -10.03
N TYR A 343 7.76 5.65 -9.24
CA TYR A 343 7.83 5.74 -7.77
C TYR A 343 7.79 4.39 -7.07
N GLY A 344 7.58 3.28 -7.79
CA GLY A 344 7.41 1.94 -7.24
C GLY A 344 6.01 1.62 -6.78
N SER A 345 5.01 2.46 -7.08
CA SER A 345 3.60 2.22 -6.76
C SER A 345 2.92 1.37 -7.84
N PHE A 346 2.03 0.47 -7.43
CA PHE A 346 1.25 -0.34 -8.35
C PHE A 346 0.36 0.52 -9.26
N ARG A 347 0.29 0.18 -10.55
CA ARG A 347 -0.52 0.89 -11.56
C ARG A 347 -1.96 0.42 -11.49
N GLN A 348 -2.81 1.16 -10.77
CA GLN A 348 -4.23 0.81 -10.63
C GLN A 348 -5.06 1.14 -11.86
N ASP A 349 -4.77 2.26 -12.53
CA ASP A 349 -5.62 2.75 -13.65
C ASP A 349 -5.28 2.11 -14.99
N ARG A 350 -4.00 1.90 -15.25
CA ARG A 350 -3.51 1.36 -16.52
C ARG A 350 -2.10 0.78 -16.39
N LEU A 351 -1.95 -0.47 -16.80
CA LEU A 351 -0.65 -1.12 -16.93
C LEU A 351 0.17 -0.51 -18.07
N LYS A 352 1.49 -0.70 -18.03
CA LYS A 352 2.36 -0.43 -19.16
C LYS A 352 2.46 -1.70 -20.03
N ASP A 353 1.47 -1.90 -20.85
CA ASP A 353 1.15 -3.15 -21.55
C ASP A 353 1.84 -3.34 -22.91
N CYS A 354 2.77 -2.42 -23.29
CA CYS A 354 3.28 -2.33 -24.67
C CYS A 354 3.93 -3.62 -25.20
N TYR A 355 4.65 -4.37 -24.35
CA TYR A 355 5.37 -5.58 -24.72
C TYR A 355 5.05 -6.73 -23.75
N LEU A 356 3.79 -6.81 -23.36
CA LEU A 356 3.32 -7.79 -22.38
C LEU A 356 3.53 -9.23 -22.84
N GLU A 357 3.20 -9.52 -24.09
CA GLU A 357 3.31 -10.87 -24.67
C GLU A 357 4.77 -11.31 -24.81
N GLU A 358 5.65 -10.43 -25.23
CA GLU A 358 7.09 -10.69 -25.35
C GLU A 358 7.68 -11.03 -23.98
N ILE A 359 7.30 -10.30 -22.95
CA ILE A 359 7.72 -10.56 -21.56
C ILE A 359 7.16 -11.91 -21.08
N TYR A 360 5.88 -12.17 -21.23
CA TYR A 360 5.26 -13.40 -20.76
C TYR A 360 5.76 -14.64 -21.51
N SER A 361 6.04 -14.54 -22.81
CA SER A 361 6.58 -15.66 -23.58
C SER A 361 7.93 -16.14 -23.03
N LEU A 362 8.76 -15.23 -22.52
CA LEU A 362 10.01 -15.60 -21.83
C LEU A 362 9.76 -16.22 -20.46
N LEU A 363 8.76 -15.73 -19.72
CA LEU A 363 8.45 -16.24 -18.37
C LEU A 363 7.85 -17.67 -18.40
N GLU A 364 7.38 -18.15 -19.55
CA GLU A 364 6.98 -19.54 -19.78
C GLU A 364 8.17 -20.47 -20.04
N ASN A 365 9.34 -19.92 -20.38
CA ASN A 365 10.55 -20.70 -20.57
C ASN A 365 11.22 -20.97 -19.22
N ASN A 366 11.60 -22.24 -18.98
CA ASN A 366 12.28 -22.68 -17.76
C ASN A 366 13.60 -21.94 -17.49
N ASP A 367 14.25 -21.43 -18.53
CA ASP A 367 15.50 -20.65 -18.42
C ASP A 367 15.28 -19.31 -17.70
N TYR A 368 14.03 -18.87 -17.52
CA TYR A 368 13.65 -17.66 -16.78
C TYR A 368 12.74 -17.95 -15.58
N SER A 369 12.78 -19.17 -15.04
CA SER A 369 11.89 -19.61 -13.96
C SER A 369 12.02 -18.77 -12.69
N GLU A 370 13.18 -18.24 -12.35
CA GLU A 370 13.37 -17.34 -11.21
C GLU A 370 12.76 -15.96 -11.46
N SER A 371 12.77 -15.47 -12.72
CA SER A 371 12.06 -14.23 -13.09
C SER A 371 10.54 -14.43 -13.09
N SER A 372 10.04 -15.62 -13.44
CA SER A 372 8.62 -15.97 -13.30
C SER A 372 8.17 -16.02 -11.82
N LYS A 373 9.01 -16.53 -10.92
CA LYS A 373 8.78 -16.47 -9.47
C LYS A 373 8.77 -15.02 -8.97
N PHE A 374 9.69 -14.19 -9.47
CA PHE A 374 9.73 -12.76 -9.14
C PHE A 374 8.41 -12.06 -9.52
N LEU A 375 7.86 -12.29 -10.72
CA LEU A 375 6.55 -11.76 -11.10
C LEU A 375 5.47 -12.17 -10.09
N SER A 376 5.41 -13.45 -9.75
CA SER A 376 4.43 -13.95 -8.77
C SER A 376 4.60 -13.29 -7.40
N GLN A 377 5.85 -13.11 -6.95
CA GLN A 377 6.18 -12.48 -5.68
C GLN A 377 5.73 -11.01 -5.63
N VAL A 378 6.00 -10.23 -6.68
CA VAL A 378 5.65 -8.78 -6.69
C VAL A 378 4.16 -8.54 -6.86
N LEU A 379 3.41 -9.47 -7.48
CA LEU A 379 1.96 -9.34 -7.68
C LEU A 379 1.13 -9.96 -6.54
N LEU A 380 1.70 -10.86 -5.73
CA LEU A 380 0.95 -11.54 -4.67
C LEU A 380 0.26 -10.60 -3.67
N PRO A 381 0.86 -9.48 -3.24
CA PRO A 381 0.19 -8.49 -2.39
C PRO A 381 -1.03 -7.83 -3.05
N TYR A 382 -1.10 -7.85 -4.39
CA TYR A 382 -2.17 -7.25 -5.20
C TYR A 382 -3.13 -8.30 -5.77
N LYS A 383 -3.17 -9.52 -5.23
CA LYS A 383 -4.00 -10.65 -5.73
C LYS A 383 -5.48 -10.30 -5.92
N ASP A 384 -5.99 -9.35 -5.13
CA ASP A 384 -7.39 -8.90 -5.20
C ASP A 384 -7.61 -7.79 -6.24
N LEU A 385 -6.53 -7.25 -6.85
CA LEU A 385 -6.56 -6.20 -7.88
C LEU A 385 -6.12 -6.73 -9.26
N VAL A 386 -5.29 -7.77 -9.31
CA VAL A 386 -4.79 -8.36 -10.55
C VAL A 386 -5.55 -9.62 -10.93
N PHE A 387 -5.79 -9.81 -12.21
CA PHE A 387 -6.52 -10.99 -12.70
C PHE A 387 -5.63 -12.24 -12.78
N TYR A 388 -4.33 -12.08 -12.99
CA TYR A 388 -3.43 -13.19 -13.25
C TYR A 388 -2.13 -13.07 -12.45
N ILE A 389 -1.84 -14.13 -11.71
CA ILE A 389 -0.55 -14.35 -11.04
C ILE A 389 -0.10 -15.76 -11.42
N PRO A 390 1.07 -15.97 -12.06
CA PRO A 390 1.49 -17.29 -12.59
C PRO A 390 1.41 -18.41 -11.55
N SER A 391 1.80 -18.15 -10.30
CA SER A 391 1.76 -19.14 -9.22
C SER A 391 0.36 -19.53 -8.74
N LEU A 392 -0.66 -18.68 -8.95
CA LEU A 392 -2.03 -18.92 -8.53
C LEU A 392 -2.94 -19.39 -9.68
N ASN A 393 -2.73 -18.85 -10.88
CA ASN A 393 -3.60 -19.06 -12.03
C ASN A 393 -2.95 -19.94 -13.11
N THR A 394 -2.41 -21.11 -12.72
CA THR A 394 -1.67 -22.02 -13.63
C THR A 394 -2.46 -22.42 -14.87
N ASN A 395 -3.79 -22.57 -14.75
CA ASN A 395 -4.69 -22.93 -15.85
C ASN A 395 -5.23 -21.71 -16.63
N GLY A 396 -4.76 -20.50 -16.31
CA GLY A 396 -5.28 -19.27 -16.86
C GLY A 396 -6.57 -18.81 -16.18
N ILE A 397 -7.23 -17.81 -16.79
CA ILE A 397 -8.49 -17.22 -16.32
C ILE A 397 -9.55 -17.25 -17.42
N SER A 398 -10.81 -17.15 -17.01
CA SER A 398 -11.96 -17.10 -17.92
C SER A 398 -12.83 -15.89 -17.62
N ILE A 399 -13.18 -15.13 -18.68
CA ILE A 399 -14.08 -13.97 -18.60
C ILE A 399 -15.31 -14.23 -19.46
N ASP A 400 -16.48 -14.01 -18.88
CA ASP A 400 -17.76 -14.15 -19.55
C ASP A 400 -18.21 -12.82 -20.14
N LEU A 401 -18.42 -12.78 -21.46
CA LEU A 401 -18.85 -11.60 -22.22
C LEU A 401 -20.36 -11.68 -22.48
N GLN A 402 -21.06 -10.61 -22.17
CA GLN A 402 -22.50 -10.49 -22.41
C GLN A 402 -22.79 -9.46 -23.50
N PHE A 403 -23.19 -9.95 -24.65
CA PHE A 403 -23.61 -9.12 -25.79
C PHE A 403 -25.13 -9.04 -25.88
N SER A 404 -25.62 -7.89 -26.34
CA SER A 404 -27.00 -7.70 -26.80
C SER A 404 -27.02 -7.10 -28.20
N LYS A 405 -28.10 -7.39 -28.94
CA LYS A 405 -28.29 -6.81 -30.27
C LYS A 405 -29.04 -5.49 -30.16
N ASN A 406 -28.43 -4.42 -30.61
CA ASN A 406 -29.12 -3.13 -30.74
C ASN A 406 -30.26 -3.22 -31.75
N GLN A 407 -31.45 -2.80 -31.36
CA GLN A 407 -32.66 -2.93 -32.22
C GLN A 407 -32.67 -1.96 -33.40
N GLU A 408 -32.04 -0.81 -33.27
CA GLU A 408 -32.03 0.25 -34.31
C GLU A 408 -31.01 -0.03 -35.42
N ASN A 409 -29.75 -0.30 -35.02
CA ASN A 409 -28.64 -0.46 -35.96
C ASN A 409 -28.21 -1.93 -36.20
N LYS A 410 -28.83 -2.89 -35.48
CA LYS A 410 -28.56 -4.33 -35.53
C LYS A 410 -27.14 -4.75 -35.21
N LYS A 411 -26.30 -3.85 -34.65
CA LYS A 411 -24.96 -4.15 -34.15
C LYS A 411 -25.01 -4.92 -32.85
N LEU A 412 -23.95 -5.66 -32.58
CA LEU A 412 -23.75 -6.34 -31.30
C LEU A 412 -23.01 -5.41 -30.33
N GLU A 413 -23.66 -5.06 -29.27
CA GLU A 413 -23.09 -4.23 -28.19
C GLU A 413 -22.65 -5.10 -27.03
N LEU A 414 -21.41 -4.93 -26.58
CA LEU A 414 -20.95 -5.51 -25.32
C LEU A 414 -21.59 -4.74 -24.16
N LYS A 415 -22.36 -5.44 -23.34
CA LYS A 415 -23.10 -4.84 -22.23
C LYS A 415 -22.40 -5.06 -20.89
N ASN A 416 -21.76 -6.22 -20.72
CA ASN A 416 -21.14 -6.57 -19.48
C ASN A 416 -20.01 -7.58 -19.67
N MET A 417 -19.09 -7.59 -18.73
CA MET A 417 -18.04 -8.60 -18.54
C MET A 417 -18.11 -9.13 -17.13
N LYS A 418 -17.95 -10.45 -16.94
CA LYS A 418 -17.93 -11.06 -15.62
C LYS A 418 -16.70 -11.93 -15.42
N TYR A 419 -16.11 -11.82 -14.26
CA TYR A 419 -15.06 -12.70 -13.77
C TYR A 419 -15.54 -13.33 -12.44
N GLU A 420 -15.53 -14.68 -12.35
CA GLU A 420 -16.04 -15.42 -11.18
C GLU A 420 -17.46 -14.99 -10.75
N GLY A 421 -18.30 -14.62 -11.72
CA GLY A 421 -19.68 -14.17 -11.51
C GLY A 421 -19.84 -12.68 -11.18
N ASN A 422 -18.77 -11.97 -10.84
CA ASN A 422 -18.80 -10.53 -10.53
C ASN A 422 -18.65 -9.68 -11.80
N GLU A 423 -19.35 -8.55 -11.83
CA GLU A 423 -19.21 -7.57 -12.92
C GLU A 423 -17.87 -6.85 -12.81
N ILE A 424 -17.10 -6.84 -13.91
CA ILE A 424 -15.76 -6.26 -13.97
C ILE A 424 -15.65 -5.09 -14.97
N LEU A 425 -16.69 -4.84 -15.77
CA LEU A 425 -16.73 -3.71 -16.71
C LEU A 425 -17.36 -2.50 -16.02
N VAL A 426 -16.52 -1.58 -15.56
CA VAL A 426 -16.92 -0.45 -14.71
C VAL A 426 -16.83 0.86 -15.50
N LYS A 427 -17.88 1.69 -15.44
CA LYS A 427 -17.87 3.04 -16.01
C LYS A 427 -16.85 3.90 -15.26
N LYS A 428 -15.95 4.58 -15.97
CA LYS A 428 -14.99 5.50 -15.36
C LYS A 428 -15.72 6.70 -14.78
N ASP A 429 -15.47 7.01 -13.52
CA ASP A 429 -15.90 8.27 -12.95
C ASP A 429 -15.07 9.42 -13.56
N ASP A 430 -15.76 10.39 -14.12
CA ASP A 430 -15.10 11.55 -14.69
C ASP A 430 -14.82 12.60 -13.63
N MET A 431 -13.55 12.73 -13.25
CA MET A 431 -13.10 13.80 -12.35
C MET A 431 -13.28 15.22 -12.93
N TRP A 432 -13.63 15.33 -14.21
CA TRP A 432 -13.75 16.60 -14.94
C TRP A 432 -15.16 16.88 -15.48
N GLY A 433 -16.17 16.08 -15.12
CA GLY A 433 -17.58 16.35 -15.41
C GLY A 433 -18.04 16.10 -16.85
N GLY A 434 -17.35 15.24 -17.62
CA GLY A 434 -17.61 15.04 -19.06
C GLY A 434 -18.02 13.63 -19.50
N THR A 435 -18.21 12.66 -18.59
CA THR A 435 -18.70 11.33 -19.01
C THR A 435 -20.15 11.42 -19.47
N PRO A 436 -20.45 11.02 -20.73
CA PRO A 436 -21.81 11.08 -21.25
C PRO A 436 -22.79 10.30 -20.38
N GLU A 437 -23.99 10.84 -20.14
CA GLU A 437 -25.07 10.11 -19.44
C GLU A 437 -25.42 8.79 -20.14
N LYS A 438 -25.36 8.80 -21.49
CA LYS A 438 -25.57 7.60 -22.33
C LYS A 438 -24.24 6.95 -22.66
N THR A 439 -24.20 5.61 -22.59
CA THR A 439 -23.03 4.83 -23.01
C THR A 439 -22.68 5.13 -24.48
N VAL A 440 -21.48 5.59 -24.72
CA VAL A 440 -20.90 5.75 -26.04
C VAL A 440 -20.16 4.47 -26.41
N TYR A 441 -20.24 4.07 -27.67
CA TYR A 441 -19.63 2.84 -28.16
C TYR A 441 -18.63 3.16 -29.28
N ARG A 442 -17.50 2.43 -29.30
CA ARG A 442 -16.58 2.36 -30.43
C ARG A 442 -16.72 1.02 -31.12
N SER A 443 -16.68 1.02 -32.44
CA SER A 443 -16.75 -0.21 -33.24
C SER A 443 -15.36 -0.85 -33.34
N ILE A 444 -15.25 -2.15 -33.02
CA ILE A 444 -14.03 -2.95 -33.13
C ILE A 444 -14.37 -4.30 -33.79
N GLU A 445 -13.38 -4.95 -34.39
CA GLU A 445 -13.52 -6.34 -34.83
C GLU A 445 -13.43 -7.29 -33.64
N PHE A 446 -14.30 -8.29 -33.58
CA PHE A 446 -14.35 -9.24 -32.44
C PHE A 446 -13.02 -9.98 -32.23
N GLN A 447 -12.29 -10.30 -33.32
CA GLN A 447 -10.96 -10.92 -33.21
C GLN A 447 -9.95 -10.07 -32.45
N ASN A 448 -10.08 -8.75 -32.44
CA ASN A 448 -9.19 -7.83 -31.75
C ASN A 448 -9.54 -7.68 -30.26
N LEU A 449 -10.74 -8.12 -29.86
CA LEU A 449 -11.22 -7.98 -28.47
C LEU A 449 -10.37 -8.79 -27.48
N HIS A 450 -9.96 -10.01 -27.87
CA HIS A 450 -9.15 -10.88 -27.01
C HIS A 450 -7.82 -10.22 -26.63
N LYS A 451 -7.08 -9.75 -27.64
CA LYS A 451 -5.80 -9.05 -27.45
C LYS A 451 -5.96 -7.75 -26.66
N MET A 452 -7.05 -7.02 -26.90
CA MET A 452 -7.33 -5.78 -26.18
C MET A 452 -7.59 -6.04 -24.69
N ILE A 453 -8.44 -7.02 -24.36
CA ILE A 453 -8.72 -7.39 -22.97
C ILE A 453 -7.45 -7.92 -22.30
N SER A 454 -6.73 -8.87 -22.94
CA SER A 454 -5.47 -9.43 -22.44
C SER A 454 -4.51 -8.33 -21.98
N ARG A 455 -4.28 -7.32 -22.81
CA ARG A 455 -3.39 -6.19 -22.49
C ARG A 455 -3.93 -5.32 -21.35
N GLU A 456 -5.23 -4.98 -21.38
CA GLU A 456 -5.84 -4.11 -20.38
C GLU A 456 -5.75 -4.71 -18.97
N ILE A 457 -5.97 -6.02 -18.84
CA ILE A 457 -5.98 -6.71 -17.53
C ILE A 457 -4.64 -7.37 -17.14
N GLY A 458 -3.63 -7.31 -18.01
CA GLY A 458 -2.30 -7.87 -17.74
C GLY A 458 -2.23 -9.39 -17.73
N VAL A 459 -3.02 -10.06 -18.56
CA VAL A 459 -3.08 -11.53 -18.67
C VAL A 459 -2.55 -11.97 -20.03
N PRO A 460 -1.62 -12.95 -20.12
CA PRO A 460 -1.15 -13.45 -21.42
C PRO A 460 -2.30 -13.99 -22.27
N GLU A 461 -2.25 -13.76 -23.59
CA GLU A 461 -3.33 -14.18 -24.50
C GLU A 461 -3.63 -15.69 -24.39
N ASN A 462 -2.61 -16.51 -24.23
CA ASN A 462 -2.72 -17.98 -24.08
C ASN A 462 -3.28 -18.43 -22.71
N LYS A 463 -3.36 -17.52 -21.73
CA LYS A 463 -3.94 -17.75 -20.39
C LYS A 463 -5.30 -17.11 -20.20
N LEU A 464 -5.83 -16.43 -21.23
CA LEU A 464 -7.13 -15.79 -21.20
C LEU A 464 -8.13 -16.57 -22.06
N THR A 465 -9.24 -16.95 -21.48
CA THR A 465 -10.39 -17.53 -22.20
C THR A 465 -11.56 -16.55 -22.15
N LEU A 466 -12.11 -16.19 -23.32
CA LEU A 466 -13.30 -15.36 -23.42
C LEU A 466 -14.50 -16.21 -23.80
N ASN A 467 -15.48 -16.30 -22.94
CA ASN A 467 -16.76 -16.96 -23.22
C ASN A 467 -17.77 -15.92 -23.65
N SER A 468 -18.53 -16.18 -24.69
CA SER A 468 -19.59 -15.30 -25.16
C SER A 468 -20.97 -15.97 -25.05
N ASN A 469 -21.98 -15.23 -24.64
CA ASN A 469 -23.36 -15.69 -24.57
C ASN A 469 -23.99 -15.98 -25.95
N MET A 470 -23.27 -15.68 -27.06
CA MET A 470 -23.68 -15.98 -28.42
C MET A 470 -22.49 -16.29 -29.34
N LYS A 471 -22.72 -17.04 -30.42
CA LYS A 471 -21.66 -17.30 -31.40
C LYS A 471 -21.40 -16.02 -32.21
N ILE A 472 -20.15 -15.56 -32.19
CA ILE A 472 -19.67 -14.38 -32.92
C ILE A 472 -18.52 -14.83 -33.84
N VAL A 473 -18.58 -14.47 -35.12
CA VAL A 473 -17.48 -14.75 -36.05
C VAL A 473 -16.36 -13.73 -35.89
N ALA A 474 -15.13 -14.12 -36.21
CA ALA A 474 -13.92 -13.35 -35.90
C ALA A 474 -13.90 -11.93 -36.49
N ASP A 475 -14.34 -11.79 -37.72
CA ASP A 475 -14.39 -10.53 -38.49
C ASP A 475 -15.63 -9.67 -38.17
N ARG A 476 -16.50 -10.14 -37.27
CA ARG A 476 -17.70 -9.39 -36.88
C ARG A 476 -17.34 -8.10 -36.17
N ILE A 477 -17.87 -6.99 -36.64
CA ILE A 477 -17.79 -5.71 -35.95
C ILE A 477 -18.77 -5.71 -34.78
N ILE A 478 -18.26 -5.42 -33.61
CA ILE A 478 -18.99 -5.24 -32.35
C ILE A 478 -18.80 -3.81 -31.83
N ASP A 479 -19.74 -3.35 -31.05
CA ASP A 479 -19.66 -2.06 -30.38
C ASP A 479 -19.20 -2.30 -28.91
N TYR A 480 -18.00 -1.78 -28.61
CA TYR A 480 -17.35 -1.83 -27.28
C TYR A 480 -17.62 -0.50 -26.54
N PRO A 481 -18.04 -0.52 -25.25
CA PRO A 481 -18.34 0.70 -24.53
C PRO A 481 -17.08 1.53 -24.25
N GLU A 482 -17.12 2.80 -24.64
CA GLU A 482 -16.10 3.79 -24.28
C GLU A 482 -16.28 4.26 -22.81
N TYR A 483 -15.25 4.87 -22.24
CA TYR A 483 -15.26 5.37 -20.87
C TYR A 483 -15.55 4.28 -19.81
N HIS A 484 -15.16 3.04 -20.09
CA HIS A 484 -15.17 1.93 -19.15
C HIS A 484 -13.76 1.41 -18.95
N SER A 485 -13.50 0.82 -17.79
CA SER A 485 -12.30 0.05 -17.48
C SER A 485 -12.69 -1.34 -17.00
N ILE A 486 -11.77 -2.28 -17.15
CA ILE A 486 -11.93 -3.63 -16.64
C ILE A 486 -11.23 -3.66 -15.28
N MET A 487 -11.99 -3.86 -14.20
CA MET A 487 -11.50 -3.85 -12.83
C MET A 487 -11.97 -5.12 -12.12
N LYS A 488 -11.02 -5.75 -11.37
CA LYS A 488 -11.30 -6.96 -10.59
C LYS A 488 -12.07 -6.65 -9.32
#